data_eb4b8f9f402dc811643caab3f4a5c540
#
_entry.id   eb4b8f9f402dc811643caab3f4a5c540
#
_cell.length_a   1.000
_cell.length_b   1.000
_cell.length_c   1.000
_cell.angle_alpha   90.00
_cell.angle_beta   90.00
_cell.angle_gamma   90.00
#
_symmetry.space_group_name_H-M   'P 1'
#
loop_
_entity.id
_entity.type
_entity.pdbx_description
1 polymer ?
#
loop_
_entity_poly.entity_id
_entity_poly.type
_entity_poly.pdbx_seq_one_letter_code
_entity_poly.pdbx_strand_id
1 'polypeptide(L)'
;MTSTARVHHPSVVQGRPAGIVSRVIAAAVDVLVVIAVVAAVELGWAALGHLLLGPPGGYPDLGLGGGAILGSAIALLYLAGSWGTAGRTAGDHLMGLRVTRRSGTRLGPVAAVLRALLYLVFPLGLLWIPVSRRRASVQDLVVGSAVVHDWYGRSRTSAHPPRG
;
A
#
# COMPACT_ATOMS: atom_id res chain seq x y z
N MET A 1 1.63 -33.35 39.87
CA MET A 1 2.60 -32.37 39.29
C MET A 1 2.21 -32.16 37.84
N THR A 2 1.33 -31.22 37.60
CA THR A 2 0.87 -30.86 36.24
C THR A 2 1.68 -29.67 35.77
N SER A 3 2.64 -29.93 34.88
CA SER A 3 3.43 -28.90 34.18
C SER A 3 2.54 -28.15 33.20
N THR A 4 2.13 -26.93 33.54
CA THR A 4 1.49 -25.99 32.60
C THR A 4 2.56 -25.50 31.65
N ALA A 5 2.63 -26.11 30.46
CA ALA A 5 3.40 -25.63 29.37
C ALA A 5 2.90 -24.21 29.03
N ARG A 6 3.70 -23.18 29.29
CA ARG A 6 3.43 -21.80 28.83
C ARG A 6 3.46 -21.80 27.31
N VAL A 7 2.28 -21.74 26.72
CA VAL A 7 2.15 -21.47 25.30
C VAL A 7 2.75 -20.08 25.04
N HIS A 8 3.89 -20.07 24.41
CA HIS A 8 4.57 -18.84 23.99
C HIS A 8 3.71 -18.20 22.89
N HIS A 9 2.92 -17.20 23.25
CA HIS A 9 2.18 -16.42 22.27
C HIS A 9 3.15 -15.50 21.51
N PRO A 10 3.29 -15.64 20.18
CA PRO A 10 4.07 -14.71 19.37
C PRO A 10 3.27 -13.42 19.12
N SER A 11 2.87 -12.71 20.17
CA SER A 11 1.98 -11.55 20.08
C SER A 11 2.69 -10.20 20.20
N VAL A 12 4.04 -10.17 20.16
CA VAL A 12 4.78 -8.95 20.51
C VAL A 12 4.84 -7.91 19.39
N VAL A 13 4.49 -8.25 18.13
CA VAL A 13 4.64 -7.33 16.98
C VAL A 13 3.30 -6.86 16.40
N GLN A 14 2.20 -7.56 16.69
CA GLN A 14 0.88 -7.23 16.15
C GLN A 14 0.36 -5.87 16.66
N GLY A 15 -0.06 -4.99 15.74
CA GLY A 15 -0.56 -3.66 16.09
C GLY A 15 0.52 -2.60 16.37
N ARG A 16 1.80 -2.95 16.33
CA ARG A 16 2.89 -1.96 16.49
C ARG A 16 3.03 -1.09 15.23
N PRO A 17 3.34 0.21 15.38
CA PRO A 17 3.62 1.08 14.25
C PRO A 17 4.77 0.53 13.40
N ALA A 18 4.57 0.47 12.09
CA ALA A 18 5.58 0.00 11.14
C ALA A 18 6.77 0.97 11.08
N GLY A 19 7.98 0.39 11.10
CA GLY A 19 9.22 1.14 10.93
C GLY A 19 9.42 1.64 9.51
N ILE A 20 10.39 2.55 9.32
CA ILE A 20 10.72 3.11 8.00
C ILE A 20 11.18 2.04 7.02
N VAL A 21 12.00 1.09 7.45
CA VAL A 21 12.57 0.04 6.57
C VAL A 21 11.46 -0.78 5.92
N SER A 22 10.50 -1.29 6.71
CA SER A 22 9.39 -2.08 6.19
C SER A 22 8.55 -1.29 5.19
N ARG A 23 8.35 0.01 5.43
CA ARG A 23 7.57 0.87 4.55
C ARG A 23 8.30 1.23 3.26
N VAL A 24 9.62 1.43 3.31
CA VAL A 24 10.43 1.68 2.11
C VAL A 24 10.46 0.43 1.24
N ILE A 25 10.64 -0.75 1.82
CA ILE A 25 10.60 -2.01 1.08
C ILE A 25 9.21 -2.22 0.46
N ALA A 26 8.14 -2.01 1.22
CA ALA A 26 6.78 -2.08 0.70
C ALA A 26 6.57 -1.11 -0.48
N ALA A 27 7.00 0.15 -0.33
CA ALA A 27 6.92 1.14 -1.41
C ALA A 27 7.73 0.75 -2.64
N ALA A 28 8.93 0.17 -2.47
CA ALA A 28 9.74 -0.31 -3.58
C ALA A 28 9.04 -1.45 -4.35
N VAL A 29 8.42 -2.39 -3.63
CA VAL A 29 7.60 -3.45 -4.24
C VAL A 29 6.41 -2.87 -5.00
N ASP A 30 5.71 -1.89 -4.42
CA ASP A 30 4.57 -1.24 -5.07
C ASP A 30 5.00 -0.49 -6.35
N VAL A 31 6.15 0.16 -6.36
CA VAL A 31 6.74 0.77 -7.56
C VAL A 31 6.99 -0.27 -8.64
N LEU A 32 7.57 -1.43 -8.29
CA LEU A 32 7.79 -2.52 -9.25
C LEU A 32 6.47 -3.06 -9.81
N VAL A 33 5.43 -3.19 -9.00
CA VAL A 33 4.09 -3.59 -9.46
C VAL A 33 3.53 -2.57 -10.44
N VAL A 34 3.63 -1.28 -10.14
CA VAL A 34 3.17 -0.21 -11.05
C VAL A 34 3.95 -0.23 -12.37
N ILE A 35 5.28 -0.34 -12.33
CA ILE A 35 6.11 -0.45 -13.54
C ILE A 35 5.69 -1.65 -14.38
N ALA A 36 5.48 -2.81 -13.77
CA ALA A 36 5.06 -4.02 -14.48
C ALA A 36 3.68 -3.84 -15.14
N VAL A 37 2.73 -3.20 -14.46
CA VAL A 37 1.40 -2.92 -15.02
C VAL A 37 1.49 -1.91 -16.17
N VAL A 38 2.27 -0.85 -16.04
CA VAL A 38 2.50 0.13 -17.12
C VAL A 38 3.10 -0.56 -18.34
N ALA A 39 4.17 -1.34 -18.15
CA ALA A 39 4.80 -2.10 -19.23
C ALA A 39 3.82 -3.07 -19.91
N ALA A 40 2.99 -3.77 -19.14
CA ALA A 40 1.97 -4.67 -19.70
C ALA A 40 0.92 -3.92 -20.52
N VAL A 41 0.49 -2.73 -20.07
CA VAL A 41 -0.45 -1.88 -20.82
C VAL A 41 0.20 -1.39 -22.12
N GLU A 42 1.43 -0.89 -22.09
CA GLU A 42 2.15 -0.40 -23.27
C GLU A 42 2.40 -1.52 -24.28
N LEU A 43 2.87 -2.68 -23.83
CA LEU A 43 3.07 -3.85 -24.69
C LEU A 43 1.76 -4.35 -25.30
N GLY A 44 0.69 -4.40 -24.48
CA GLY A 44 -0.64 -4.78 -24.96
C GLY A 44 -1.17 -3.83 -26.01
N TRP A 45 -0.97 -2.51 -25.82
CA TRP A 45 -1.33 -1.49 -26.77
C TRP A 45 -0.55 -1.65 -28.09
N ALA A 46 0.77 -1.83 -28.00
CA ALA A 46 1.62 -2.06 -29.15
C ALA A 46 1.21 -3.33 -29.92
N ALA A 47 0.97 -4.44 -29.21
CA ALA A 47 0.54 -5.69 -29.82
C ALA A 47 -0.81 -5.57 -30.53
N LEU A 48 -1.79 -4.89 -29.90
CA LEU A 48 -3.11 -4.66 -30.47
C LEU A 48 -2.99 -3.83 -31.75
N GLY A 49 -2.18 -2.79 -31.74
CA GLY A 49 -1.97 -1.98 -32.91
C GLY A 49 -1.33 -2.77 -34.04
N HIS A 50 -0.27 -3.60 -33.78
CA HIS A 50 0.32 -4.46 -34.81
C HIS A 50 -0.72 -5.42 -35.42
N LEU A 51 -1.61 -5.93 -34.60
CA LEU A 51 -2.67 -6.84 -35.06
C LEU A 51 -3.69 -6.15 -35.97
N LEU A 52 -4.07 -4.90 -35.64
CA LEU A 52 -5.14 -4.18 -36.35
C LEU A 52 -4.65 -3.39 -37.57
N LEU A 53 -3.45 -2.82 -37.51
CA LEU A 53 -2.94 -1.90 -38.54
C LEU A 53 -1.82 -2.50 -39.39
N GLY A 54 -1.25 -3.63 -38.99
CA GLY A 54 -0.11 -4.24 -39.65
C GLY A 54 1.20 -3.45 -39.52
N PRO A 55 2.35 -4.04 -39.94
CA PRO A 55 3.60 -3.33 -39.98
C PRO A 55 3.68 -2.43 -41.26
N PRO A 56 4.27 -1.20 -41.24
CA PRO A 56 4.86 -0.51 -40.08
C PRO A 56 3.92 0.54 -39.47
N GLY A 57 2.79 0.11 -38.95
CA GLY A 57 1.87 1.01 -38.27
C GLY A 57 2.60 1.73 -37.13
N GLY A 58 2.91 3.00 -37.32
CA GLY A 58 3.45 3.85 -36.26
C GLY A 58 2.42 3.99 -35.16
N TYR A 59 2.70 3.38 -34.01
CA TYR A 59 1.87 3.61 -32.82
C TYR A 59 2.14 5.01 -32.33
N PRO A 60 1.12 5.74 -31.86
CA PRO A 60 1.38 6.95 -31.12
C PRO A 60 2.22 6.57 -29.90
N ASP A 61 3.51 6.87 -29.98
CA ASP A 61 4.37 6.84 -28.83
C ASP A 61 3.84 7.90 -27.88
N LEU A 62 3.47 7.45 -26.67
CA LEU A 62 3.01 8.37 -25.64
C LEU A 62 4.10 9.37 -25.23
N GLY A 63 5.34 9.10 -25.62
CA GLY A 63 6.48 9.89 -25.20
C GLY A 63 6.64 9.92 -23.67
N LEU A 64 7.66 10.59 -23.17
CA LEU A 64 7.92 10.69 -21.75
C LEU A 64 6.75 11.31 -20.96
N GLY A 65 6.08 12.32 -21.54
CA GLY A 65 4.96 12.99 -20.88
C GLY A 65 3.72 12.10 -20.75
N GLY A 66 3.34 11.44 -21.83
CA GLY A 66 2.18 10.53 -21.83
C GLY A 66 2.40 9.31 -20.95
N GLY A 67 3.60 8.71 -21.01
CA GLY A 67 3.98 7.59 -20.14
C GLY A 67 3.97 7.97 -18.65
N ALA A 68 4.43 9.17 -18.30
CA ALA A 68 4.40 9.67 -16.93
C ALA A 68 2.94 9.90 -16.44
N ILE A 69 2.06 10.43 -17.28
CA ILE A 69 0.64 10.61 -16.96
C ILE A 69 -0.03 9.24 -16.76
N LEU A 70 0.18 8.30 -17.67
CA LEU A 70 -0.36 6.94 -17.58
C LEU A 70 0.13 6.24 -16.31
N GLY A 71 1.43 6.28 -16.05
CA GLY A 71 2.03 5.68 -14.85
C GLY A 71 1.48 6.29 -13.57
N SER A 72 1.31 7.62 -13.52
CA SER A 72 0.73 8.31 -12.37
C SER A 72 -0.73 7.93 -12.14
N ALA A 73 -1.53 7.81 -13.22
CA ALA A 73 -2.91 7.39 -13.14
C ALA A 73 -3.04 5.94 -12.64
N ILE A 74 -2.24 5.03 -13.18
CA ILE A 74 -2.19 3.63 -12.74
C ILE A 74 -1.78 3.56 -11.27
N ALA A 75 -0.73 4.27 -10.87
CA ALA A 75 -0.26 4.31 -9.49
C ALA A 75 -1.34 4.84 -8.54
N LEU A 76 -2.03 5.91 -8.92
CA LEU A 76 -3.12 6.49 -8.14
C LEU A 76 -4.26 5.48 -7.94
N LEU A 77 -4.72 4.85 -9.02
CA LEU A 77 -5.80 3.85 -8.98
C LEU A 77 -5.39 2.63 -8.15
N TYR A 78 -4.18 2.13 -8.35
CA TYR A 78 -3.65 1.00 -7.61
C TYR A 78 -3.56 1.27 -6.11
N LEU A 79 -2.92 2.38 -5.71
CA LEU A 79 -2.71 2.72 -4.31
C LEU A 79 -4.04 3.06 -3.62
N ALA A 80 -4.85 3.94 -4.22
CA ALA A 80 -6.14 4.36 -3.65
C ALA A 80 -7.12 3.18 -3.58
N GLY A 81 -7.21 2.37 -4.63
CA GLY A 81 -8.04 1.17 -4.67
C GLY A 81 -7.63 0.15 -3.62
N SER A 82 -6.34 -0.16 -3.51
CA SER A 82 -5.81 -1.13 -2.55
C SER A 82 -6.05 -0.69 -1.10
N TRP A 83 -5.78 0.57 -0.76
CA TRP A 83 -6.01 1.08 0.59
C TRP A 83 -7.50 1.27 0.92
N GLY A 84 -8.32 1.67 -0.07
CA GLY A 84 -9.76 1.85 0.12
C GLY A 84 -10.52 0.54 0.30
N THR A 85 -10.10 -0.54 -0.35
CA THR A 85 -10.77 -1.86 -0.32
C THR A 85 -10.16 -2.81 0.71
N ALA A 86 -8.90 -3.21 0.49
CA ALA A 86 -8.20 -4.19 1.33
C ALA A 86 -7.50 -3.58 2.55
N GLY A 87 -7.22 -2.27 2.52
CA GLY A 87 -6.41 -1.59 3.53
C GLY A 87 -4.93 -1.89 3.43
N ARG A 88 -4.49 -2.49 2.32
CA ARG A 88 -3.08 -2.85 2.06
C ARG A 88 -2.81 -2.98 0.56
N THR A 89 -1.62 -2.58 0.12
CA THR A 89 -1.09 -2.81 -1.21
C THR A 89 -0.41 -4.19 -1.29
N ALA A 90 0.10 -4.57 -2.46
CA ALA A 90 0.92 -5.78 -2.59
C ALA A 90 2.20 -5.68 -1.76
N GLY A 91 2.88 -4.53 -1.78
CA GLY A 91 4.05 -4.28 -0.95
C GLY A 91 3.72 -4.32 0.55
N ASP A 92 2.63 -3.67 0.96
CA ASP A 92 2.13 -3.75 2.33
C ASP A 92 1.85 -5.20 2.75
N HIS A 93 1.25 -5.99 1.86
CA HIS A 93 0.93 -7.39 2.13
C HIS A 93 2.18 -8.24 2.37
N LEU A 94 3.21 -8.09 1.52
CA LEU A 94 4.49 -8.79 1.66
C LEU A 94 5.21 -8.44 2.96
N MET A 95 5.09 -7.20 3.41
CA MET A 95 5.71 -6.73 4.66
C MET A 95 4.84 -6.92 5.89
N GLY A 96 3.66 -7.55 5.74
CA GLY A 96 2.70 -7.72 6.84
C GLY A 96 2.20 -6.39 7.39
N LEU A 97 2.04 -5.38 6.52
CA LEU A 97 1.57 -4.05 6.90
C LEU A 97 0.08 -3.89 6.61
N ARG A 98 -0.53 -3.01 7.37
CA ARG A 98 -1.90 -2.59 7.15
C ARG A 98 -2.08 -1.10 7.40
N VAL A 99 -2.77 -0.45 6.49
CA VAL A 99 -3.15 0.96 6.61
C VAL A 99 -4.55 1.02 7.22
N THR A 100 -4.65 1.74 8.34
CA THR A 100 -5.93 1.97 9.04
C THR A 100 -6.05 3.45 9.39
N ARG A 101 -7.23 3.89 9.79
CA ARG A 101 -7.37 5.15 10.52
C ARG A 101 -6.73 5.01 11.90
N ARG A 102 -6.38 6.13 12.54
CA ARG A 102 -5.88 6.13 13.93
C ARG A 102 -6.87 5.51 14.92
N SER A 103 -8.16 5.50 14.59
CA SER A 103 -9.21 4.80 15.35
C SER A 103 -9.19 3.27 15.18
N GLY A 104 -8.29 2.71 14.35
CA GLY A 104 -8.26 1.28 14.01
C GLY A 104 -9.28 0.86 12.95
N THR A 105 -10.15 1.74 12.50
CA THR A 105 -11.12 1.46 11.44
C THR A 105 -10.48 1.49 10.05
N ARG A 106 -11.17 1.00 9.02
CA ARG A 106 -10.69 1.04 7.63
C ARG A 106 -10.56 2.49 7.15
N LEU A 107 -9.59 2.70 6.26
CA LEU A 107 -9.43 3.98 5.58
C LEU A 107 -10.61 4.16 4.61
N GLY A 108 -11.32 5.28 4.71
CA GLY A 108 -12.40 5.57 3.76
C GLY A 108 -11.83 5.91 2.36
N PRO A 109 -12.65 5.81 1.29
CA PRO A 109 -12.17 6.01 -0.09
C PRO A 109 -11.55 7.39 -0.32
N VAL A 110 -12.15 8.44 0.19
CA VAL A 110 -11.61 9.82 0.06
C VAL A 110 -10.23 9.93 0.72
N ALA A 111 -10.07 9.37 1.91
CA ALA A 111 -8.80 9.37 2.62
C ALA A 111 -7.74 8.52 1.89
N ALA A 112 -8.14 7.42 1.25
CA ALA A 112 -7.26 6.59 0.45
C ALA A 112 -6.75 7.33 -0.80
N VAL A 113 -7.64 8.03 -1.51
CA VAL A 113 -7.27 8.87 -2.68
C VAL A 113 -6.32 9.99 -2.26
N LEU A 114 -6.67 10.74 -1.22
CA LEU A 114 -5.83 11.84 -0.72
C LEU A 114 -4.44 11.33 -0.31
N ARG A 115 -4.38 10.17 0.36
CA ARG A 115 -3.12 9.53 0.72
C ARG A 115 -2.29 9.16 -0.51
N ALA A 116 -2.93 8.57 -1.55
CA ALA A 116 -2.27 8.18 -2.78
C ALA A 116 -1.73 9.39 -3.54
N LEU A 117 -2.50 10.48 -3.62
CA LEU A 117 -2.04 11.75 -4.20
C LEU A 117 -0.82 12.30 -3.46
N LEU A 118 -0.85 12.33 -2.13
CA LEU A 118 0.29 12.78 -1.32
C LEU A 118 1.51 11.87 -1.49
N TYR A 119 1.32 10.58 -1.72
CA TYR A 119 2.41 9.64 -1.99
C TYR A 119 3.09 9.91 -3.33
N LEU A 120 2.32 10.25 -4.36
CA LEU A 120 2.82 10.58 -5.70
C LEU A 120 3.51 11.94 -5.73
N VAL A 121 2.91 12.96 -5.09
CA VAL A 121 3.43 14.34 -5.11
C VAL A 121 4.61 14.52 -4.16
N PHE A 122 4.59 13.84 -3.00
CA PHE A 122 5.60 14.01 -1.95
C PHE A 122 6.10 12.68 -1.39
N PRO A 123 6.81 11.85 -2.20
CA PRO A 123 7.31 10.55 -1.77
C PRO A 123 8.30 10.66 -0.60
N LEU A 124 9.03 11.78 -0.50
CA LEU A 124 9.98 12.06 0.59
C LEU A 124 9.31 12.19 1.97
N GLY A 125 7.99 12.32 2.03
CA GLY A 125 7.24 12.33 3.28
C GLY A 125 7.41 11.06 4.14
N LEU A 126 7.85 9.95 3.54
CA LEU A 126 8.25 8.73 4.25
C LEU A 126 9.48 8.95 5.14
N LEU A 127 10.41 9.83 4.74
CA LEU A 127 11.62 10.12 5.52
C LEU A 127 11.32 10.82 6.85
N TRP A 128 10.11 11.31 7.04
CA TRP A 128 9.66 11.90 8.29
C TRP A 128 9.40 10.86 9.40
N ILE A 129 9.28 9.57 9.04
CA ILE A 129 8.95 8.49 9.99
C ILE A 129 9.94 8.39 11.16
N PRO A 130 11.28 8.44 10.96
CA PRO A 130 12.24 8.34 12.06
C PRO A 130 12.18 9.55 13.02
N VAL A 131 11.88 10.74 12.49
CA VAL A 131 11.82 11.99 13.25
C VAL A 131 10.50 12.08 14.03
N SER A 132 9.44 11.47 13.51
CA SER A 132 8.12 11.50 14.11
C SER A 132 8.05 10.62 15.36
N ARG A 133 7.74 11.20 16.52
CA ARG A 133 7.48 10.44 17.77
C ARG A 133 6.39 9.35 17.59
N ARG A 134 5.51 9.52 16.62
CA ARG A 134 4.41 8.59 16.31
C ARG A 134 4.76 7.57 15.21
N ARG A 135 5.99 7.59 14.69
CA ARG A 135 6.42 6.78 13.54
C ARG A 135 5.44 6.87 12.36
N ALA A 136 4.92 8.07 12.12
CA ALA A 136 3.99 8.40 11.06
C ALA A 136 4.69 9.19 9.96
N SER A 137 4.39 8.89 8.69
CA SER A 137 4.82 9.72 7.56
C SER A 137 4.02 11.02 7.51
N VAL A 138 4.48 11.99 6.71
CA VAL A 138 3.73 13.24 6.50
C VAL A 138 2.33 12.93 5.96
N GLN A 139 2.20 12.00 5.02
CA GLN A 139 0.93 11.57 4.46
C GLN A 139 -0.01 10.99 5.54
N ASP A 140 0.55 10.18 6.47
CA ASP A 140 -0.22 9.63 7.59
C ASP A 140 -0.73 10.71 8.54
N LEU A 141 0.08 11.75 8.75
CA LEU A 141 -0.31 12.88 9.62
C LEU A 141 -1.45 13.68 9.00
N VAL A 142 -1.36 13.99 7.70
CA VAL A 142 -2.37 14.78 6.97
C VAL A 142 -3.70 14.03 6.88
N VAL A 143 -3.66 12.74 6.55
CA VAL A 143 -4.87 11.92 6.32
C VAL A 143 -5.44 11.34 7.63
N GLY A 144 -4.68 11.40 8.73
CA GLY A 144 -5.09 10.78 10.00
C GLY A 144 -5.03 9.25 9.96
N SER A 145 -4.14 8.69 9.12
CA SER A 145 -3.91 7.25 9.02
C SER A 145 -2.78 6.76 9.93
N ALA A 146 -2.70 5.45 10.08
CA ALA A 146 -1.61 4.75 10.74
C ALA A 146 -1.29 3.47 9.97
N VAL A 147 0.00 3.11 9.90
CA VAL A 147 0.44 1.84 9.32
C VAL A 147 0.97 0.96 10.44
N VAL A 148 0.35 -0.20 10.58
CA VAL A 148 0.64 -1.16 11.66
C VAL A 148 1.02 -2.52 11.09
N HIS A 149 1.79 -3.30 11.84
CA HIS A 149 2.03 -4.70 11.50
C HIS A 149 0.79 -5.55 11.80
N ASP A 150 0.30 -6.25 10.76
CA ASP A 150 -0.85 -7.17 10.85
C ASP A 150 -0.60 -8.41 9.98
N TRP A 151 0.17 -9.36 10.52
CA TRP A 151 0.53 -10.61 9.85
C TRP A 151 -0.63 -11.60 9.71
N TYR A 152 -1.61 -11.55 10.61
CA TYR A 152 -2.66 -12.58 10.72
C TYR A 152 -4.04 -12.13 10.25
N GLY A 153 -4.17 -10.91 9.69
CA GLY A 153 -5.47 -10.35 9.34
C GLY A 153 -6.38 -10.33 10.57
N ARG A 154 -7.00 -9.22 10.85
CA ARG A 154 -7.92 -8.95 11.98
C ARG A 154 -8.17 -10.16 12.91
N SER A 155 -7.23 -10.44 13.81
CA SER A 155 -7.49 -11.36 14.88
C SER A 155 -8.43 -10.68 15.87
N ARG A 156 -9.61 -11.24 15.96
CA ARG A 156 -10.50 -11.24 17.12
C ARG A 156 -10.73 -9.88 17.78
N THR A 157 -11.83 -9.29 17.45
CA THR A 157 -12.65 -8.66 18.47
C THR A 157 -12.50 -9.50 19.73
N SER A 158 -11.84 -8.97 20.75
CA SER A 158 -11.79 -9.56 22.08
C SER A 158 -13.25 -9.86 22.47
N ALA A 159 -13.61 -11.11 22.41
CA ALA A 159 -14.79 -11.58 23.08
C ALA A 159 -14.55 -11.27 24.56
N HIS A 160 -15.17 -10.20 25.03
CA HIS A 160 -15.28 -9.93 26.45
C HIS A 160 -16.03 -11.13 27.05
N PRO A 161 -15.45 -11.91 27.97
CA PRO A 161 -16.20 -12.97 28.59
C PRO A 161 -17.41 -12.36 29.32
N PRO A 162 -18.58 -12.97 29.25
CA PRO A 162 -19.73 -12.49 30.01
C PRO A 162 -19.35 -12.51 31.48
N ARG A 163 -19.48 -11.37 32.14
CA ARG A 163 -19.43 -11.29 33.60
C ARG A 163 -20.64 -12.03 34.13
N GLY A 164 -20.42 -13.22 34.66
CA GLY A 164 -21.35 -13.93 35.55
C GLY A 164 -21.39 -13.26 36.91
#